data_3eaf81fc053d570efec907e1e4bce428
#
_entry.id   3eaf81fc053d570efec907e1e4bce428
#
_cell.length_a   1.000
_cell.length_b   1.000
_cell.length_c   1.000
_cell.angle_alpha   90.00
_cell.angle_beta   90.00
_cell.angle_gamma   90.00
#
_symmetry.space_group_name_H-M   'P 1'
#
loop_
_entity.id
_entity.type
_entity.pdbx_description
1 polymer ?
#
loop_
_entity_poly.entity_id
_entity_poly.type
_entity_poly.pdbx_seq_one_letter_code
_entity_poly.pdbx_strand_id
1 'polypeptide(L)'
;SDVSARLVTVMGTCSYDAAEHRYVDYPITDVLQMVGLSGRRGKDTVGNVVVLCHNPKKVFLKRFLHESLPVESHFDLCVHDTMNAEIVNRTLENKQDAVDYMTWTFYYRRLTQNPNYYNMAGRGHEHVSDHLSELIEDTLSELVESKCIACEDEMNLSPLNLGMIASYYSVRYTTIEIFATSVQIGTKIRGMLKILSAASEFDDLAVSVGTASSPLEK
;
A
#
# COMPACT_ATOMS: atom_id res chain seq x y z
N SER A 1 5.81 -19.20 -1.77
CA SER A 1 6.20 -20.59 -2.04
C SER A 1 4.94 -21.40 -2.34
N ASP A 2 4.88 -22.02 -3.53
CA ASP A 2 3.72 -22.83 -3.98
C ASP A 2 3.78 -24.28 -3.48
N VAL A 3 4.67 -24.57 -2.53
CA VAL A 3 4.90 -25.92 -2.01
C VAL A 3 3.99 -26.18 -0.82
N SER A 4 2.93 -26.97 -1.02
CA SER A 4 2.11 -27.47 0.08
C SER A 4 2.71 -28.75 0.65
N ALA A 5 2.69 -28.90 1.99
CA ALA A 5 3.24 -30.01 2.71
C ALA A 5 2.25 -30.59 3.73
N ARG A 6 2.36 -31.88 4.05
CA ARG A 6 1.52 -32.49 5.09
C ARG A 6 1.80 -31.94 6.48
N LEU A 7 3.06 -31.55 6.73
CA LEU A 7 3.50 -30.93 7.98
C LEU A 7 4.24 -29.63 7.65
N VAL A 8 3.84 -28.56 8.28
CA VAL A 8 4.51 -27.25 8.22
C VAL A 8 5.00 -26.89 9.62
N THR A 9 6.28 -26.55 9.72
CA THR A 9 6.88 -26.08 10.97
C THR A 9 7.34 -24.65 10.81
N VAL A 10 6.69 -23.72 11.52
CA VAL A 10 7.08 -22.30 11.56
C VAL A 10 8.11 -22.14 12.69
N MET A 11 9.35 -21.85 12.32
CA MET A 11 10.48 -21.74 13.24
C MET A 11 10.67 -20.29 13.70
N GLY A 12 9.93 -19.89 14.72
CA GLY A 12 9.90 -18.50 15.19
C GLY A 12 8.81 -17.66 14.53
N THR A 13 8.50 -16.54 15.17
CA THR A 13 7.41 -15.61 14.74
C THR A 13 7.92 -14.19 14.54
N CYS A 14 9.22 -14.02 14.34
CA CYS A 14 9.85 -12.72 14.10
C CYS A 14 10.95 -12.83 13.05
N SER A 15 11.18 -11.75 12.33
CA SER A 15 12.29 -11.55 11.40
C SER A 15 13.12 -10.36 11.84
N TYR A 16 14.37 -10.34 11.41
CA TYR A 16 15.22 -9.17 11.61
C TYR A 16 14.87 -8.12 10.55
N ASP A 17 14.47 -6.94 11.01
CA ASP A 17 14.25 -5.78 10.15
C ASP A 17 15.57 -4.97 10.08
N ALA A 18 16.11 -4.87 8.86
CA ALA A 18 17.37 -4.18 8.63
C ALA A 18 17.22 -2.66 8.69
N ALA A 19 16.03 -2.11 8.41
CA ALA A 19 15.76 -0.67 8.48
C ALA A 19 15.66 -0.19 9.93
N GLU A 20 14.98 -0.98 10.77
CA GLU A 20 14.80 -0.67 12.20
C GLU A 20 15.90 -1.24 13.10
N HIS A 21 16.85 -2.02 12.54
CA HIS A 21 17.93 -2.73 13.29
C HIS A 21 17.44 -3.56 14.48
N ARG A 22 16.22 -4.14 14.37
CA ARG A 22 15.62 -4.96 15.44
C ARG A 22 14.87 -6.17 14.89
N TYR A 23 14.57 -7.12 15.79
CA TYR A 23 13.64 -8.20 15.46
C TYR A 23 12.21 -7.68 15.59
N VAL A 24 11.46 -7.78 14.50
CA VAL A 24 10.04 -7.42 14.39
C VAL A 24 9.22 -8.68 14.22
N ASP A 25 8.04 -8.72 14.83
CA ASP A 25 7.13 -9.84 14.69
C ASP A 25 6.58 -9.92 13.26
N TYR A 26 6.45 -11.15 12.76
CA TYR A 26 5.75 -11.36 11.49
C TYR A 26 4.32 -10.80 11.59
N PRO A 27 3.84 -10.14 10.54
CA PRO A 27 2.42 -9.87 10.39
C PRO A 27 1.63 -11.16 10.59
N ILE A 28 0.52 -11.09 11.30
CA ILE A 28 -0.29 -12.30 11.56
C ILE A 28 -0.79 -12.95 10.26
N THR A 29 -1.00 -12.16 9.22
CA THR A 29 -1.34 -12.61 7.87
C THR A 29 -0.31 -13.54 7.30
N ASP A 30 0.98 -13.27 7.50
CA ASP A 30 2.08 -14.10 7.01
C ASP A 30 2.14 -15.43 7.76
N VAL A 31 1.92 -15.39 9.07
CA VAL A 31 1.81 -16.61 9.88
C VAL A 31 0.64 -17.46 9.41
N LEU A 32 -0.52 -16.86 9.16
CA LEU A 32 -1.71 -17.56 8.64
C LEU A 32 -1.47 -18.12 7.23
N GLN A 33 -0.74 -17.41 6.39
CA GLN A 33 -0.34 -17.89 5.06
C GLN A 33 0.58 -19.10 5.16
N MET A 34 1.59 -19.07 6.04
CA MET A 34 2.46 -20.22 6.30
C MET A 34 1.67 -21.42 6.81
N VAL A 35 0.73 -21.19 7.72
CA VAL A 35 -0.20 -22.22 8.22
C VAL A 35 -1.06 -22.81 7.09
N GLY A 36 -1.52 -21.95 6.18
CA GLY A 36 -2.33 -22.35 5.02
C GLY A 36 -1.61 -23.23 3.99
N LEU A 37 -0.25 -23.30 4.04
CA LEU A 37 0.53 -24.24 3.21
C LEU A 37 0.43 -25.68 3.70
N SER A 38 -0.15 -25.95 4.88
CA SER A 38 -0.36 -27.28 5.39
C SER A 38 -1.54 -27.98 4.69
N GLY A 39 -1.33 -29.25 4.34
CA GLY A 39 -2.32 -30.04 3.63
C GLY A 39 -2.23 -29.90 2.10
N ARG A 40 -2.05 -31.03 1.42
CA ARG A 40 -1.98 -31.08 -0.04
C ARG A 40 -3.37 -31.36 -0.59
N ARG A 41 -3.87 -30.43 -1.41
CA ARG A 41 -5.18 -30.60 -2.04
C ARG A 41 -5.29 -31.92 -2.80
N GLY A 42 -6.36 -32.69 -2.56
CA GLY A 42 -6.62 -33.96 -3.20
C GLY A 42 -5.77 -35.16 -2.72
N LYS A 43 -4.82 -34.95 -1.77
CA LYS A 43 -3.97 -36.01 -1.22
C LYS A 43 -4.13 -36.16 0.29
N ASP A 44 -4.23 -35.06 1.01
CA ASP A 44 -4.32 -35.04 2.48
C ASP A 44 -5.70 -34.56 2.92
N THR A 45 -6.29 -35.28 3.86
CA THR A 45 -7.55 -34.85 4.52
C THR A 45 -7.30 -33.92 5.69
N VAL A 46 -6.09 -33.97 6.27
CA VAL A 46 -5.68 -33.15 7.42
C VAL A 46 -4.25 -32.66 7.22
N GLY A 47 -4.04 -31.37 7.41
CA GLY A 47 -2.72 -30.75 7.51
C GLY A 47 -2.29 -30.55 8.97
N ASN A 48 -1.04 -30.79 9.28
CA ASN A 48 -0.47 -30.53 10.60
C ASN A 48 0.43 -29.30 10.57
N VAL A 49 0.32 -28.46 11.60
CA VAL A 49 1.18 -27.28 11.74
C VAL A 49 1.77 -27.24 13.14
N VAL A 50 3.06 -26.94 13.22
CA VAL A 50 3.78 -26.69 14.47
C VAL A 50 4.34 -25.28 14.41
N VAL A 51 3.92 -24.40 15.31
CA VAL A 51 4.44 -23.04 15.42
C VAL A 51 5.30 -22.94 16.67
N LEU A 52 6.60 -22.70 16.51
CA LEU A 52 7.55 -22.47 17.59
C LEU A 52 7.54 -20.98 17.93
N CYS A 53 6.99 -20.63 19.09
CA CYS A 53 6.89 -19.25 19.52
C CYS A 53 7.21 -19.09 21.01
N HIS A 54 7.52 -17.88 21.43
CA HIS A 54 7.67 -17.54 22.85
C HIS A 54 6.33 -17.74 23.59
N ASN A 55 6.41 -18.23 24.82
CA ASN A 55 5.22 -18.55 25.63
C ASN A 55 4.20 -17.40 25.76
N PRO A 56 4.60 -16.12 25.96
CA PRO A 56 3.64 -15.01 26.00
C PRO A 56 2.82 -14.86 24.69
N LYS A 57 3.42 -15.16 23.55
CA LYS A 57 2.77 -15.05 22.23
C LYS A 57 1.82 -16.20 21.92
N LYS A 58 1.88 -17.28 22.65
CA LYS A 58 1.05 -18.47 22.43
C LYS A 58 -0.45 -18.18 22.51
N VAL A 59 -0.87 -17.40 23.50
CA VAL A 59 -2.29 -17.04 23.68
C VAL A 59 -2.77 -16.16 22.54
N PHE A 60 -1.97 -15.17 22.17
CA PHE A 60 -2.23 -14.26 21.05
C PHE A 60 -2.40 -15.05 19.73
N LEU A 61 -1.42 -15.90 19.38
CA LEU A 61 -1.48 -16.68 18.15
C LEU A 61 -2.65 -17.68 18.14
N LYS A 62 -2.97 -18.31 19.25
CA LYS A 62 -4.15 -19.18 19.35
C LYS A 62 -5.45 -18.45 19.06
N ARG A 63 -5.57 -17.22 19.56
CA ARG A 63 -6.75 -16.40 19.32
C ARG A 63 -6.94 -16.15 17.83
N PHE A 64 -5.91 -15.73 17.12
CA PHE A 64 -5.99 -15.45 15.69
C PHE A 64 -6.16 -16.69 14.80
N LEU A 65 -5.76 -17.88 15.27
CA LEU A 65 -6.01 -19.11 14.54
C LEU A 65 -7.46 -19.57 14.60
N HIS A 66 -8.22 -19.12 15.59
CA HIS A 66 -9.62 -19.55 15.82
C HIS A 66 -10.65 -18.44 15.59
N GLU A 67 -10.27 -17.19 15.68
CA GLU A 67 -11.14 -16.04 15.47
C GLU A 67 -10.84 -15.43 14.10
N SER A 68 -11.88 -14.97 13.40
CA SER A 68 -11.71 -14.21 12.16
C SER A 68 -11.05 -12.86 12.47
N LEU A 69 -9.96 -12.54 11.73
CA LEU A 69 -9.34 -11.24 11.79
C LEU A 69 -10.22 -10.18 11.14
N PRO A 70 -10.52 -9.09 11.84
CA PRO A 70 -11.07 -7.93 11.17
C PRO A 70 -10.01 -7.39 10.22
N VAL A 71 -10.30 -7.40 8.93
CA VAL A 71 -9.45 -6.77 7.91
C VAL A 71 -9.87 -5.31 7.80
N GLU A 72 -8.93 -4.40 7.97
CA GLU A 72 -9.11 -2.97 7.73
C GLU A 72 -8.60 -2.59 6.34
N SER A 73 -9.09 -1.50 5.80
CA SER A 73 -8.66 -0.97 4.51
C SER A 73 -7.65 0.15 4.72
N HIS A 74 -6.56 0.11 3.99
CA HIS A 74 -5.56 1.18 3.89
C HIS A 74 -5.60 1.84 2.51
N PHE A 75 -6.81 1.98 1.96
CA PHE A 75 -7.00 2.58 0.65
C PHE A 75 -6.61 4.05 0.61
N ASP A 76 -6.69 4.74 1.74
CA ASP A 76 -6.22 6.10 1.95
C ASP A 76 -4.74 6.32 1.54
N LEU A 77 -3.89 5.30 1.72
CA LEU A 77 -2.47 5.37 1.35
C LEU A 77 -2.22 5.29 -0.17
N CYS A 78 -3.17 4.78 -0.95
CA CYS A 78 -3.04 4.61 -2.40
C CYS A 78 -4.16 5.28 -3.21
N VAL A 79 -4.95 6.13 -2.56
CA VAL A 79 -6.07 6.81 -3.20
C VAL A 79 -5.61 7.73 -4.34
N HIS A 80 -4.48 8.41 -4.21
CA HIS A 80 -3.93 9.31 -5.22
C HIS A 80 -3.69 8.61 -6.56
N ASP A 81 -2.93 7.52 -6.54
CA ASP A 81 -2.61 6.78 -7.77
C ASP A 81 -3.85 6.14 -8.38
N THR A 82 -4.78 5.69 -7.53
CA THR A 82 -6.06 5.14 -7.98
C THR A 82 -6.92 6.22 -8.64
N MET A 83 -7.10 7.37 -8.01
CA MET A 83 -7.88 8.48 -8.57
C MET A 83 -7.26 9.00 -9.87
N ASN A 84 -5.93 9.14 -9.92
CA ASN A 84 -5.24 9.51 -11.15
C ASN A 84 -5.52 8.51 -12.29
N ALA A 85 -5.46 7.20 -12.00
CA ALA A 85 -5.74 6.17 -13.01
C ALA A 85 -7.19 6.20 -13.50
N GLU A 86 -8.16 6.40 -12.61
CA GLU A 86 -9.58 6.47 -12.96
C GLU A 86 -9.92 7.75 -13.75
N ILE A 87 -9.26 8.88 -13.44
CA ILE A 87 -9.40 10.11 -14.21
C ILE A 87 -8.79 9.94 -15.62
N VAL A 88 -7.63 9.29 -15.73
CA VAL A 88 -7.00 8.98 -17.03
C VAL A 88 -7.90 8.09 -17.88
N ASN A 89 -8.56 7.11 -17.26
CA ASN A 89 -9.52 6.22 -17.91
C ASN A 89 -10.87 6.87 -18.19
N ARG A 90 -11.09 8.12 -17.77
CA ARG A 90 -12.36 8.86 -17.87
C ARG A 90 -13.53 8.16 -17.16
N THR A 91 -13.24 7.40 -16.11
CA THR A 91 -14.26 6.85 -15.21
C THR A 91 -14.74 7.95 -14.26
N LEU A 92 -13.85 8.87 -13.88
CA LEU A 92 -14.10 10.02 -13.04
C LEU A 92 -13.91 11.28 -13.89
N GLU A 93 -14.99 12.05 -14.09
CA GLU A 93 -14.97 13.27 -14.87
C GLU A 93 -15.15 14.52 -13.99
N ASN A 94 -15.65 14.34 -12.77
CA ASN A 94 -15.87 15.46 -11.84
C ASN A 94 -15.60 15.04 -10.39
N LYS A 95 -15.53 16.03 -9.48
CA LYS A 95 -15.28 15.78 -8.05
C LYS A 95 -16.36 14.91 -7.38
N GLN A 96 -17.62 15.05 -7.81
CA GLN A 96 -18.71 14.26 -7.27
C GLN A 96 -18.55 12.78 -7.61
N ASP A 97 -18.15 12.47 -8.84
CA ASP A 97 -17.87 11.09 -9.24
C ASP A 97 -16.79 10.46 -8.37
N ALA A 98 -15.76 11.24 -7.98
CA ALA A 98 -14.70 10.75 -7.11
C ALA A 98 -15.22 10.42 -5.70
N VAL A 99 -16.10 11.24 -5.12
CA VAL A 99 -16.74 10.93 -3.83
C VAL A 99 -17.65 9.72 -3.96
N ASP A 100 -18.44 9.64 -5.01
CA ASP A 100 -19.34 8.51 -5.26
C ASP A 100 -18.53 7.20 -5.45
N TYR A 101 -17.42 7.25 -6.17
CA TYR A 101 -16.51 6.12 -6.32
C TYR A 101 -16.04 5.58 -4.97
N MET A 102 -15.68 6.47 -4.03
CA MET A 102 -15.25 6.05 -2.68
C MET A 102 -16.33 5.25 -1.94
N THR A 103 -17.61 5.57 -2.15
CA THR A 103 -18.71 4.86 -1.49
C THR A 103 -18.84 3.38 -1.90
N TRP A 104 -18.28 3.01 -3.04
CA TRP A 104 -18.28 1.63 -3.57
C TRP A 104 -17.09 0.80 -3.09
N THR A 105 -16.16 1.41 -2.36
CA THR A 105 -14.93 0.76 -1.89
C THR A 105 -15.16 0.00 -0.59
N PHE A 106 -14.27 -0.96 -0.31
CA PHE A 106 -14.21 -1.62 0.99
C PHE A 106 -13.83 -0.63 2.11
N TYR A 107 -13.08 0.42 1.80
CA TYR A 107 -12.72 1.49 2.72
C TYR A 107 -13.95 2.15 3.34
N TYR A 108 -14.93 2.58 2.52
CA TYR A 108 -16.19 3.12 2.99
C TYR A 108 -16.93 2.18 3.95
N ARG A 109 -16.95 0.89 3.61
CA ARG A 109 -17.59 -0.13 4.44
C ARG A 109 -16.92 -0.27 5.80
N ARG A 110 -15.59 -0.14 5.84
CA ARG A 110 -14.83 -0.19 7.11
C ARG A 110 -14.97 1.09 7.91
N LEU A 111 -14.98 2.26 7.27
CA LEU A 111 -15.26 3.55 7.93
C LEU A 111 -16.57 3.51 8.74
N THR A 112 -17.63 2.97 8.16
CA THR A 112 -18.94 2.86 8.82
C THR A 112 -18.96 1.84 9.96
N GLN A 113 -18.16 0.78 9.88
CA GLN A 113 -18.12 -0.30 10.86
C GLN A 113 -17.16 -0.03 12.02
N ASN A 114 -15.99 0.54 11.73
CA ASN A 114 -14.94 0.78 12.71
C ASN A 114 -14.35 2.20 12.62
N PRO A 115 -15.14 3.26 12.85
CA PRO A 115 -14.70 4.64 12.67
C PRO A 115 -13.53 5.03 13.58
N ASN A 116 -13.39 4.40 14.74
CA ASN A 116 -12.30 4.69 15.68
C ASN A 116 -10.92 4.31 15.11
N TYR A 117 -10.86 3.31 14.25
CA TYR A 117 -9.62 2.91 13.57
C TYR A 117 -9.11 4.00 12.62
N TYR A 118 -10.04 4.71 11.99
CA TYR A 118 -9.77 5.77 11.03
C TYR A 118 -9.79 7.18 11.64
N ASN A 119 -9.68 7.27 12.98
CA ASN A 119 -9.67 8.52 13.72
C ASN A 119 -10.89 9.44 13.46
N MET A 120 -12.01 8.86 13.09
CA MET A 120 -13.24 9.61 12.86
C MET A 120 -13.90 10.05 14.16
N ALA A 121 -14.42 11.27 14.17
CA ALA A 121 -15.08 11.87 15.35
C ALA A 121 -16.43 11.22 15.69
N GLY A 122 -17.06 10.50 14.77
CA GLY A 122 -18.38 9.89 14.97
C GLY A 122 -18.77 8.84 13.93
N ARG A 123 -19.91 8.19 14.18
CA ARG A 123 -20.50 7.16 13.28
C ARG A 123 -21.60 7.72 12.38
N GLY A 124 -21.93 8.99 12.49
CA GLY A 124 -22.99 9.63 11.72
C GLY A 124 -22.66 9.64 10.23
N HIS A 125 -23.69 9.57 9.40
CA HIS A 125 -23.53 9.66 7.94
C HIS A 125 -22.84 10.97 7.53
N GLU A 126 -23.13 12.06 8.23
CA GLU A 126 -22.48 13.36 8.02
C GLU A 126 -20.97 13.27 8.21
N HIS A 127 -20.52 12.70 9.34
CA HIS A 127 -19.07 12.55 9.61
C HIS A 127 -18.34 11.71 8.58
N VAL A 128 -19.00 10.66 8.05
CA VAL A 128 -18.41 9.82 7.00
C VAL A 128 -18.35 10.59 5.68
N SER A 129 -19.40 11.34 5.35
CA SER A 129 -19.44 12.17 4.14
C SER A 129 -18.40 13.27 4.18
N ASP A 130 -18.28 13.96 5.31
CA ASP A 130 -17.30 15.03 5.50
C ASP A 130 -15.87 14.50 5.37
N HIS A 131 -15.58 13.37 6.03
CA HIS A 131 -14.27 12.72 5.96
C HIS A 131 -13.89 12.29 4.52
N LEU A 132 -14.86 11.72 3.77
CA LEU A 132 -14.61 11.35 2.39
C LEU A 132 -14.42 12.56 1.49
N SER A 133 -15.19 13.60 1.70
CA SER A 133 -15.07 14.84 0.93
C SER A 133 -13.74 15.52 1.18
N GLU A 134 -13.30 15.60 2.44
CA GLU A 134 -11.98 16.11 2.82
C GLU A 134 -10.85 15.29 2.20
N LEU A 135 -10.89 13.96 2.35
CA LEU A 135 -9.90 13.07 1.75
C LEU A 135 -9.78 13.23 0.24
N ILE A 136 -10.91 13.33 -0.46
CA ILE A 136 -10.91 13.51 -1.92
C ILE A 136 -10.42 14.90 -2.31
N GLU A 137 -10.82 15.93 -1.58
CA GLU A 137 -10.39 17.30 -1.88
C GLU A 137 -8.87 17.46 -1.70
N ASP A 138 -8.31 16.91 -0.63
CA ASP A 138 -6.87 16.88 -0.39
C ASP A 138 -6.16 16.09 -1.49
N THR A 139 -6.65 14.89 -1.81
CA THR A 139 -6.10 14.03 -2.88
C THR A 139 -6.08 14.74 -4.23
N LEU A 140 -7.19 15.35 -4.63
CA LEU A 140 -7.27 16.05 -5.90
C LEU A 140 -6.40 17.30 -5.93
N SER A 141 -6.28 18.02 -4.82
CA SER A 141 -5.40 19.18 -4.68
C SER A 141 -3.94 18.79 -4.87
N GLU A 142 -3.48 17.71 -4.25
CA GLU A 142 -2.12 17.19 -4.42
C GLU A 142 -1.86 16.69 -5.84
N LEU A 143 -2.82 16.05 -6.48
CA LEU A 143 -2.71 15.62 -7.89
C LEU A 143 -2.68 16.81 -8.87
N VAL A 144 -3.33 17.91 -8.56
CA VAL A 144 -3.26 19.17 -9.35
C VAL A 144 -1.89 19.82 -9.14
N GLU A 145 -1.38 19.88 -7.91
CA GLU A 145 -0.08 20.45 -7.60
C GLU A 145 1.06 19.69 -8.30
N SER A 146 0.99 18.36 -8.30
CA SER A 146 1.93 17.48 -9.01
C SER A 146 1.78 17.52 -10.54
N LYS A 147 0.79 18.28 -11.08
CA LYS A 147 0.48 18.37 -12.50
C LYS A 147 0.11 17.03 -13.16
N CYS A 148 -0.42 16.12 -12.40
CA CYS A 148 -0.97 14.87 -12.91
C CYS A 148 -2.35 15.06 -13.52
N ILE A 149 -3.17 15.96 -12.94
CA ILE A 149 -4.51 16.31 -13.41
C ILE A 149 -4.67 17.83 -13.46
N ALA A 150 -5.69 18.29 -14.18
CA ALA A 150 -6.18 19.66 -14.10
C ALA A 150 -7.63 19.66 -13.60
N CYS A 151 -7.98 20.65 -12.79
CA CYS A 151 -9.34 20.90 -12.35
C CYS A 151 -9.86 22.14 -13.07
N GLU A 152 -10.87 21.99 -13.92
CA GLU A 152 -11.53 23.05 -14.66
C GLU A 152 -12.85 23.41 -13.97
N ASP A 153 -13.18 24.70 -13.92
CA ASP A 153 -14.42 25.21 -13.31
C ASP A 153 -14.68 24.71 -11.87
N GLU A 154 -13.59 24.46 -11.11
CA GLU A 154 -13.61 23.93 -9.73
C GLU A 154 -14.27 22.54 -9.56
N MET A 155 -14.80 21.95 -10.61
CA MET A 155 -15.56 20.70 -10.57
C MET A 155 -15.05 19.64 -11.56
N ASN A 156 -14.73 20.02 -12.78
CA ASN A 156 -14.39 19.09 -13.84
C ASN A 156 -12.92 18.68 -13.78
N LEU A 157 -12.66 17.40 -13.92
CA LEU A 157 -11.33 16.79 -13.83
C LEU A 157 -10.87 16.36 -15.22
N SER A 158 -9.66 16.74 -15.58
CA SER A 158 -9.03 16.33 -16.84
C SER A 158 -7.62 15.82 -16.60
N PRO A 159 -7.20 14.70 -17.28
CA PRO A 159 -5.88 14.16 -17.12
C PRO A 159 -4.85 15.01 -17.86
N LEU A 160 -3.69 15.23 -17.24
CA LEU A 160 -2.52 15.83 -17.87
C LEU A 160 -1.50 14.77 -18.29
N ASN A 161 -0.53 15.16 -19.11
CA ASN A 161 0.49 14.24 -19.64
C ASN A 161 1.23 13.46 -18.54
N LEU A 162 1.55 14.11 -17.42
CA LEU A 162 2.27 13.46 -16.31
C LEU A 162 1.40 12.39 -15.65
N GLY A 163 0.11 12.66 -15.43
CA GLY A 163 -0.84 11.71 -14.90
C GLY A 163 -1.05 10.51 -15.83
N MET A 164 -1.11 10.74 -17.15
CA MET A 164 -1.18 9.66 -18.14
C MET A 164 0.08 8.78 -18.09
N ILE A 165 1.27 9.35 -17.96
CA ILE A 165 2.51 8.58 -17.84
C ILE A 165 2.50 7.76 -16.54
N ALA A 166 2.12 8.36 -15.40
CA ALA A 166 2.00 7.67 -14.13
C ALA A 166 1.09 6.45 -14.23
N SER A 167 -0.10 6.63 -14.82
CA SER A 167 -1.09 5.57 -14.99
C SER A 167 -0.63 4.48 -15.96
N TYR A 168 -0.09 4.81 -17.14
CA TYR A 168 0.34 3.82 -18.15
C TYR A 168 1.51 2.97 -17.69
N TYR A 169 2.44 3.53 -16.93
CA TYR A 169 3.62 2.82 -16.45
C TYR A 169 3.48 2.32 -15.03
N SER A 170 2.33 2.56 -14.37
CA SER A 170 2.06 2.18 -12.99
C SER A 170 3.14 2.70 -12.02
N VAL A 171 3.51 3.96 -12.20
CA VAL A 171 4.48 4.68 -11.38
C VAL A 171 3.72 5.62 -10.45
N ARG A 172 4.17 5.75 -9.21
CA ARG A 172 3.54 6.64 -8.23
C ARG A 172 3.58 8.09 -8.70
N TYR A 173 2.52 8.85 -8.40
CA TYR A 173 2.43 10.27 -8.78
C TYR A 173 3.60 11.10 -8.19
N THR A 174 4.03 10.78 -6.96
CA THR A 174 5.19 11.42 -6.32
C THR A 174 6.50 11.19 -7.08
N THR A 175 6.70 10.01 -7.62
CA THR A 175 7.88 9.69 -8.46
C THR A 175 7.86 10.47 -9.76
N ILE A 176 6.69 10.59 -10.41
CA ILE A 176 6.54 11.40 -11.63
C ILE A 176 6.80 12.88 -11.34
N GLU A 177 6.37 13.40 -10.20
CA GLU A 177 6.67 14.75 -9.76
C GLU A 177 8.18 14.99 -9.59
N ILE A 178 8.88 14.06 -8.91
CA ILE A 178 10.36 14.09 -8.79
C ILE A 178 11.01 14.11 -10.18
N PHE A 179 10.55 13.29 -11.11
CA PHE A 179 11.09 13.27 -12.47
C PHE A 179 10.82 14.56 -13.22
N ALA A 180 9.61 15.10 -13.13
CA ALA A 180 9.24 16.34 -13.80
C ALA A 180 10.06 17.55 -13.31
N THR A 181 10.39 17.58 -12.03
CA THR A 181 11.16 18.68 -11.41
C THR A 181 12.68 18.51 -11.57
N SER A 182 13.18 17.28 -11.58
CA SER A 182 14.62 16.98 -11.52
C SER A 182 15.26 16.73 -12.89
N VAL A 183 14.50 16.22 -13.88
CA VAL A 183 15.03 15.93 -15.21
C VAL A 183 15.09 17.20 -16.05
N GLN A 184 16.29 17.53 -16.54
CA GLN A 184 16.53 18.68 -17.41
C GLN A 184 17.16 18.25 -18.73
N ILE A 185 17.02 19.11 -19.76
CA ILE A 185 17.67 18.89 -21.05
C ILE A 185 19.19 18.86 -20.84
N GLY A 186 19.81 17.72 -21.19
CA GLY A 186 21.24 17.52 -21.00
C GLY A 186 21.64 16.80 -19.71
N THR A 187 20.72 16.33 -18.91
CA THR A 187 21.02 15.49 -17.74
C THR A 187 21.81 14.25 -18.18
N LYS A 188 23.01 14.07 -17.63
CA LYS A 188 23.89 12.93 -17.93
C LYS A 188 23.34 11.65 -17.28
N ILE A 189 23.74 10.47 -17.79
CA ILE A 189 23.32 9.16 -17.29
C ILE A 189 23.49 9.02 -15.77
N ARG A 190 24.61 9.49 -15.21
CA ARG A 190 24.84 9.46 -13.76
C ARG A 190 23.79 10.29 -12.99
N GLY A 191 23.39 11.43 -13.55
CA GLY A 191 22.31 12.26 -12.99
C GLY A 191 20.96 11.57 -13.06
N MET A 192 20.64 10.93 -14.19
CA MET A 192 19.41 10.16 -14.35
C MET A 192 19.33 8.99 -13.37
N LEU A 193 20.43 8.25 -13.17
CA LEU A 193 20.48 7.15 -12.19
C LEU A 193 20.28 7.66 -10.76
N LYS A 194 20.81 8.84 -10.43
CA LYS A 194 20.59 9.46 -9.12
C LYS A 194 19.12 9.86 -8.92
N ILE A 195 18.49 10.44 -9.95
CA ILE A 195 17.07 10.79 -9.90
C ILE A 195 16.22 9.52 -9.78
N LEU A 196 16.54 8.50 -10.58
CA LEU A 196 15.83 7.22 -10.52
C LEU A 196 15.95 6.56 -9.14
N SER A 197 17.12 6.61 -8.51
CA SER A 197 17.32 6.03 -7.16
C SER A 197 16.60 6.78 -6.05
N ALA A 198 16.07 7.98 -6.32
CA ALA A 198 15.23 8.75 -5.39
C ALA A 198 13.73 8.51 -5.59
N ALA A 199 13.35 7.58 -6.47
CA ALA A 199 11.96 7.23 -6.69
C ALA A 199 11.38 6.52 -5.48
N SER A 200 10.14 6.86 -5.11
CA SER A 200 9.46 6.33 -3.92
C SER A 200 9.21 4.81 -3.96
N GLU A 201 9.27 4.20 -5.14
CA GLU A 201 9.19 2.74 -5.30
C GLU A 201 10.40 2.01 -4.69
N PHE A 202 11.50 2.71 -4.43
CA PHE A 202 12.70 2.13 -3.82
C PHE A 202 12.78 2.34 -2.30
N ASP A 203 11.88 3.11 -1.70
CA ASP A 203 11.89 3.42 -0.26
C ASP A 203 11.78 2.15 0.61
N ASP A 204 11.05 1.14 0.12
CA ASP A 204 10.86 -0.13 0.81
C ASP A 204 11.99 -1.14 0.61
N LEU A 205 13.03 -0.80 -0.19
CA LEU A 205 14.15 -1.70 -0.41
C LEU A 205 15.06 -1.73 0.82
N ALA A 206 15.09 -2.88 1.49
CA ALA A 206 16.04 -3.12 2.57
C ALA A 206 17.48 -3.05 2.04
N VAL A 207 18.17 -1.95 2.33
CA VAL A 207 19.60 -1.83 2.06
C VAL A 207 20.33 -2.68 3.10
N SER A 208 20.91 -3.82 2.69
CA SER A 208 21.77 -4.58 3.57
C SER A 208 23.03 -3.78 3.90
N VAL A 209 23.27 -3.55 5.18
CA VAL A 209 24.41 -2.76 5.70
C VAL A 209 25.78 -3.28 5.23
N GLY A 210 25.84 -4.46 4.62
CA GLY A 210 27.06 -5.06 4.06
C GLY A 210 27.45 -4.58 2.65
N THR A 211 26.56 -3.90 1.92
CA THR A 211 26.82 -3.42 0.55
C THR A 211 27.17 -1.93 0.44
N ALA A 212 27.10 -1.18 1.53
CA ALA A 212 27.45 0.24 1.55
C ALA A 212 28.98 0.51 1.50
N SER A 213 29.81 -0.52 1.54
CA SER A 213 31.26 -0.41 1.39
C SER A 213 31.72 -1.15 0.15
N SER A 214 31.52 -0.60 -1.05
CA SER A 214 32.27 -0.98 -2.24
C SER A 214 31.79 -0.26 -3.51
N PRO A 215 32.58 -0.18 -4.46
CA PRO A 215 33.78 0.56 -4.79
C PRO A 215 33.48 1.46 -5.98
N LEU A 216 33.02 2.68 -5.74
CA LEU A 216 33.03 3.74 -6.75
C LEU A 216 34.15 4.76 -6.50
N GLU A 217 35.14 4.37 -5.66
CA GLU A 217 36.42 5.03 -5.59
C GLU A 217 37.51 4.16 -6.24
N LYS A 218 37.59 4.23 -7.55
CA LYS A 218 38.82 4.12 -8.33
C LYS A 218 38.60 4.75 -9.69
#